data_aec1a5b15a877b404292c0f6d3b11b49
#
_entry.id   aec1a5b15a877b404292c0f6d3b11b49
#
_cell.length_a   1.000
_cell.length_b   1.000
_cell.length_c   1.000
_cell.angle_alpha   90.00
_cell.angle_beta   90.00
_cell.angle_gamma   90.00
#
_symmetry.space_group_name_H-M   'P 1'
#
loop_
_entity.id
_entity.type
_entity.pdbx_description
1 polymer ?
#
loop_
_entity_poly.entity_id
_entity_poly.type
_entity_poly.pdbx_seq_one_letter_code
_entity_poly.pdbx_strand_id
1 'polypeptide(L)'
;MFELLGYMDSFTACGKTSHAVNRSKRLQVAERLIIEESAKVVKIAVVNKGHKNGNEIHIIYNNGVVKIYNEHTKKFITVLIARVPQIERYNVKVTKAMRKKINLHIKNGYNQIEF
;
A
#
# COMPACT_ATOMS: atom_id res chain seq x y z
N MET A 1 16.19 10.27 4.57
CA MET A 1 15.37 9.07 4.48
C MET A 1 13.92 9.41 4.77
N PHE A 2 13.01 8.85 4.04
CA PHE A 2 11.58 9.11 4.23
C PHE A 2 11.07 8.48 5.53
N GLU A 3 10.37 9.27 6.35
CA GLU A 3 9.87 8.79 7.63
C GLU A 3 8.52 8.12 7.50
N LEU A 4 8.52 6.80 7.55
CA LEU A 4 7.29 6.02 7.43
C LEU A 4 6.42 6.10 8.70
N LEU A 5 7.02 6.27 9.86
CA LEU A 5 6.29 6.30 11.13
C LEU A 5 5.22 7.39 11.19
N GLY A 6 5.50 8.56 10.61
CA GLY A 6 4.53 9.65 10.56
C GLY A 6 3.29 9.35 9.73
N TYR A 7 3.31 8.28 8.93
CA TYR A 7 2.18 7.87 8.11
C TYR A 7 1.45 6.64 8.66
N MET A 8 2.02 5.95 9.63
CA MET A 8 1.45 4.69 10.10
C MET A 8 0.40 4.87 11.20
N ASP A 9 0.57 5.87 12.04
CA ASP A 9 -0.25 6.03 13.23
C ASP A 9 -1.64 6.60 12.94
N SER A 10 -1.83 7.23 11.81
CA SER A 10 -3.09 7.91 11.49
C SER A 10 -4.25 6.94 11.30
N PHE A 11 -3.97 5.66 11.07
CA PHE A 11 -5.01 4.66 10.87
C PHE A 11 -5.89 4.47 12.11
N THR A 12 -5.31 4.49 13.29
CA THR A 12 -6.06 4.27 14.55
C THR A 12 -7.07 5.37 14.83
N ALA A 13 -6.92 6.52 14.19
CA ALA A 13 -7.86 7.64 14.34
C ALA A 13 -9.08 7.51 13.41
N CYS A 14 -9.13 6.51 12.54
CA CYS A 14 -10.27 6.31 11.65
C CYS A 14 -11.48 5.85 12.45
N GLY A 15 -12.64 6.42 12.14
CA GLY A 15 -13.90 6.05 12.79
C GLY A 15 -14.29 4.60 12.51
N LYS A 16 -15.26 4.10 13.29
CA LYS A 16 -15.71 2.71 13.21
C LYS A 16 -16.81 2.51 12.16
N THR A 17 -16.61 3.03 10.96
CA THR A 17 -17.53 2.77 9.86
C THR A 17 -17.19 1.41 9.23
N SER A 18 -18.13 0.81 8.50
CA SER A 18 -17.87 -0.43 7.77
C SER A 18 -16.69 -0.28 6.81
N HIS A 19 -16.55 0.90 6.19
CA HIS A 19 -15.45 1.19 5.29
C HIS A 19 -14.10 1.20 6.04
N ALA A 20 -14.06 1.77 7.25
CA ALA A 20 -12.85 1.77 8.07
C ALA A 20 -12.49 0.37 8.53
N VAL A 21 -13.48 -0.45 8.90
CA VAL A 21 -13.26 -1.85 9.29
C VAL A 21 -12.65 -2.64 8.12
N ASN A 22 -13.17 -2.45 6.92
CA ASN A 22 -12.67 -3.14 5.74
C ASN A 22 -11.25 -2.72 5.40
N ARG A 23 -10.94 -1.43 5.50
CA ARG A 23 -9.57 -0.94 5.35
C ARG A 23 -8.65 -1.52 6.42
N SER A 24 -9.17 -1.71 7.64
CA SER A 24 -8.43 -2.32 8.72
C SER A 24 -8.00 -3.75 8.37
N LYS A 25 -8.91 -4.56 7.85
CA LYS A 25 -8.62 -5.93 7.42
C LYS A 25 -7.54 -5.95 6.34
N ARG A 26 -7.69 -5.09 5.35
CA ARG A 26 -6.71 -5.00 4.26
C ARG A 26 -5.34 -4.60 4.79
N LEU A 27 -5.29 -3.64 5.68
CA LEU A 27 -4.05 -3.19 6.28
C LEU A 27 -3.41 -4.30 7.12
N GLN A 28 -4.17 -5.06 7.88
CA GLN A 28 -3.65 -6.19 8.66
C GLN A 28 -3.00 -7.23 7.77
N VAL A 29 -3.64 -7.59 6.65
CA VAL A 29 -3.06 -8.53 5.69
C VAL A 29 -1.77 -7.96 5.10
N ALA A 30 -1.79 -6.71 4.68
CA ALA A 30 -0.63 -6.04 4.10
C ALA A 30 0.55 -5.99 5.08
N GLU A 31 0.29 -5.62 6.34
CA GLU A 31 1.32 -5.57 7.38
C GLU A 31 1.93 -6.96 7.61
N ARG A 32 1.09 -7.98 7.66
CA ARG A 32 1.57 -9.35 7.83
C ARG A 32 2.47 -9.77 6.67
N LEU A 33 2.08 -9.47 5.43
CA LEU A 33 2.89 -9.79 4.25
C LEU A 33 4.22 -9.06 4.26
N ILE A 34 4.23 -7.81 4.71
CA ILE A 34 5.48 -7.04 4.82
C ILE A 34 6.42 -7.69 5.84
N ILE A 35 5.89 -8.08 6.99
CA ILE A 35 6.69 -8.66 8.07
C ILE A 35 7.15 -10.08 7.70
N GLU A 36 6.25 -10.95 7.29
CA GLU A 36 6.56 -12.35 7.01
C GLU A 36 7.51 -12.52 5.83
N GLU A 37 7.42 -11.64 4.84
CA GLU A 37 8.27 -11.68 3.65
C GLU A 37 9.46 -10.75 3.73
N SER A 38 9.64 -10.06 4.84
CA SER A 38 10.71 -9.09 5.02
C SER A 38 10.75 -8.08 3.87
N ALA A 39 9.57 -7.61 3.48
CA ALA A 39 9.43 -6.71 2.35
C ALA A 39 10.10 -5.37 2.61
N LYS A 40 10.70 -4.81 1.55
CA LYS A 40 11.40 -3.53 1.61
C LYS A 40 10.74 -2.53 0.68
N VAL A 41 10.77 -1.27 1.06
CA VAL A 41 10.30 -0.18 0.21
C VAL A 41 11.24 -0.06 -0.99
N VAL A 42 10.66 -0.13 -2.19
CA VAL A 42 11.42 0.03 -3.43
C VAL A 42 11.20 1.40 -4.06
N LYS A 43 10.09 2.06 -3.73
CA LYS A 43 9.82 3.41 -4.21
C LYS A 43 8.78 4.11 -3.34
N ILE A 44 8.93 5.43 -3.23
CA ILE A 44 7.92 6.31 -2.65
C ILE A 44 7.56 7.30 -3.76
N ALA A 45 6.31 7.29 -4.20
CA ALA A 45 5.83 8.12 -5.28
C ALA A 45 4.83 9.15 -4.78
N VAL A 46 4.95 10.38 -5.28
CA VAL A 46 3.96 11.43 -5.05
C VAL A 46 3.02 11.43 -6.25
N VAL A 47 1.74 11.22 -6.01
CA VAL A 47 0.73 11.09 -7.06
C VAL A 47 -0.31 12.18 -6.91
N ASN A 48 -0.48 12.99 -7.95
CA ASN A 48 -1.50 14.03 -7.97
C ASN A 48 -2.81 13.43 -8.48
N LYS A 49 -3.80 13.37 -7.60
CA LYS A 49 -5.15 12.88 -7.91
C LYS A 49 -6.18 14.01 -8.02
N GLY A 50 -5.72 15.26 -8.02
CA GLY A 50 -6.64 16.39 -8.05
C GLY A 50 -7.41 16.63 -6.76
N HIS A 51 -6.97 16.07 -5.65
CA HIS A 51 -7.62 16.27 -4.36
C HIS A 51 -7.40 17.69 -3.86
N LYS A 52 -8.42 18.24 -3.20
CA LYS A 52 -8.34 19.57 -2.58
C LYS A 52 -7.27 19.65 -1.49
N ASN A 53 -6.98 18.53 -0.84
CA ASN A 53 -6.07 18.45 0.29
C ASN A 53 -4.67 18.00 -0.07
N GLY A 54 -4.28 18.13 -1.34
CA GLY A 54 -2.94 17.82 -1.80
C GLY A 54 -2.80 16.47 -2.47
N ASN A 55 -1.57 16.04 -2.63
CA ASN A 55 -1.23 14.82 -3.34
C ASN A 55 -1.35 13.59 -2.45
N GLU A 56 -1.26 12.43 -3.09
CA GLU A 56 -1.14 11.16 -2.37
C GLU A 56 0.32 10.72 -2.35
N ILE A 57 0.71 10.07 -1.27
CA ILE A 57 2.00 9.39 -1.16
C ILE A 57 1.73 7.90 -1.29
N HIS A 58 2.38 7.27 -2.27
CA HIS A 58 2.30 5.83 -2.50
C HIS A 58 3.62 5.20 -2.10
N ILE A 59 3.59 4.33 -1.10
CA ILE A 59 4.77 3.62 -0.61
C ILE A 59 4.72 2.21 -1.16
N ILE A 60 5.62 1.91 -2.09
CA ILE A 60 5.64 0.65 -2.86
C ILE A 60 6.68 -0.29 -2.27
N TYR A 61 6.23 -1.50 -1.93
CA TYR A 61 7.09 -2.55 -1.39
C TYR A 61 7.44 -3.58 -2.47
N ASN A 62 8.54 -4.29 -2.27
CA ASN A 62 9.04 -5.25 -3.24
C ASN A 62 8.20 -6.53 -3.36
N ASN A 63 7.15 -6.68 -2.57
CA ASN A 63 6.21 -7.80 -2.66
C ASN A 63 4.85 -7.39 -3.22
N GLY A 64 4.73 -6.19 -3.77
CA GLY A 64 3.51 -5.71 -4.39
C GLY A 64 2.56 -4.97 -3.47
N VAL A 65 2.86 -4.87 -2.19
CA VAL A 65 2.06 -4.06 -1.26
C VAL A 65 2.31 -2.58 -1.55
N VAL A 66 1.24 -1.80 -1.66
CA VAL A 66 1.30 -0.35 -1.84
C VAL A 66 0.43 0.30 -0.79
N LYS A 67 1.04 1.10 0.07
CA LYS A 67 0.32 1.89 1.09
C LYS A 67 0.14 3.31 0.57
N ILE A 68 -1.06 3.85 0.70
CA ILE A 68 -1.41 5.17 0.17
C ILE A 68 -1.84 6.07 1.32
N TYR A 69 -1.21 7.24 1.38
CA TYR A 69 -1.46 8.25 2.40
C TYR A 69 -1.70 9.61 1.74
N ASN A 70 -2.39 10.50 2.45
CA ASN A 70 -2.46 11.90 2.03
C ASN A 70 -1.14 12.60 2.38
N GLU A 71 -0.56 13.28 1.41
CA GLU A 71 0.73 13.97 1.59
C GLU A 71 0.67 15.06 2.65
N HIS A 72 -0.40 15.86 2.63
CA HIS A 72 -0.52 17.02 3.49
C HIS A 72 -0.90 16.64 4.93
N THR A 73 -1.95 15.84 5.09
CA THR A 73 -2.45 15.45 6.42
C THR A 73 -1.74 14.25 7.00
N LYS A 74 -1.00 13.51 6.18
CA LYS A 74 -0.32 12.25 6.52
C LYS A 74 -1.26 11.16 7.01
N LYS A 75 -2.55 11.30 6.72
CA LYS A 75 -3.55 10.31 7.09
C LYS A 75 -3.57 9.16 6.09
N PHE A 76 -3.72 7.97 6.61
CA PHE A 76 -3.86 6.77 5.79
C PHE A 76 -5.12 6.83 4.95
N ILE A 77 -4.99 6.51 3.66
CA ILE A 77 -6.13 6.42 2.73
C ILE A 77 -6.51 4.97 2.50
N THR A 78 -5.58 4.17 1.99
CA THR A 78 -5.84 2.77 1.69
C THR A 78 -4.54 2.00 1.47
N VAL A 79 -4.67 0.69 1.28
CA VAL A 79 -3.56 -0.18 0.91
C VAL A 79 -4.02 -1.10 -0.21
N LEU A 80 -3.12 -1.42 -1.12
CA LEU A 80 -3.39 -2.31 -2.25
C LEU A 80 -2.40 -3.47 -2.24
N ILE A 81 -2.87 -4.63 -2.72
CA ILE A 81 -1.98 -5.72 -3.12
C ILE A 81 -1.96 -5.65 -4.65
N ALA A 82 -0.98 -4.96 -5.20
CA ALA A 82 -0.96 -4.60 -6.61
C ALA A 82 -0.53 -5.75 -7.51
N ARG A 83 -0.96 -5.70 -8.76
CA ARG A 83 -0.49 -6.59 -9.82
C ARG A 83 0.77 -6.01 -10.45
N VAL A 84 1.52 -6.85 -11.17
CA VAL A 84 2.77 -6.42 -11.81
C VAL A 84 2.61 -5.17 -12.68
N PRO A 85 1.60 -5.07 -13.58
CA PRO A 85 1.45 -3.84 -14.38
C PRO A 85 1.23 -2.59 -13.55
N GLN A 86 0.55 -2.70 -12.41
CA GLN A 86 0.34 -1.56 -11.51
C GLN A 86 1.64 -1.08 -10.89
N ILE A 87 2.52 -2.00 -10.51
CA ILE A 87 3.84 -1.67 -9.96
C ILE A 87 4.71 -1.02 -11.04
N GLU A 88 4.66 -1.54 -12.26
CA GLU A 88 5.43 -0.99 -13.38
C GLU A 88 5.03 0.45 -13.72
N ARG A 89 3.79 0.83 -13.49
CA ARG A 89 3.31 2.20 -13.71
C ARG A 89 3.98 3.23 -12.82
N TYR A 90 4.58 2.81 -11.71
CA TYR A 90 5.35 3.69 -10.85
C TYR A 90 6.81 3.82 -11.32
N ASN A 91 7.15 3.32 -12.50
CA ASN A 91 8.52 3.25 -13.01
C ASN A 91 9.43 2.39 -12.12
N VAL A 92 8.85 1.38 -11.51
CA VAL A 92 9.60 0.39 -10.73
C VAL A 92 9.92 -0.79 -11.64
N LYS A 93 11.20 -1.15 -11.68
CA LYS A 93 11.63 -2.35 -12.40
C LYS A 93 11.27 -3.57 -11.57
N VAL A 94 10.34 -4.38 -12.07
CA VAL A 94 9.91 -5.60 -11.39
C VAL A 94 10.91 -6.71 -11.69
N THR A 95 11.64 -7.12 -10.66
CA THR A 95 12.57 -8.24 -10.78
C THR A 95 11.82 -9.57 -10.84
N LYS A 96 12.52 -10.64 -11.22
CA LYS A 96 11.94 -11.96 -11.27
C LYS A 96 11.41 -12.42 -9.91
N ALA A 97 12.15 -12.11 -8.85
CA ALA A 97 11.74 -12.44 -7.48
C ALA A 97 10.49 -11.67 -7.06
N MET A 98 10.41 -10.39 -7.39
CA MET A 98 9.22 -9.57 -7.14
C MET A 98 8.01 -10.12 -7.87
N ARG A 99 8.16 -10.43 -9.15
CA ARG A 99 7.09 -10.97 -9.99
C ARG A 99 6.52 -12.26 -9.39
N LYS A 100 7.38 -13.13 -8.91
CA LYS A 100 6.97 -14.40 -8.29
C LYS A 100 6.13 -14.16 -7.05
N LYS A 101 6.56 -13.26 -6.17
CA LYS A 101 5.82 -12.91 -4.95
C LYS A 101 4.48 -12.26 -5.26
N ILE A 102 4.47 -11.29 -6.17
CA ILE A 102 3.26 -10.57 -6.56
C ILE A 102 2.23 -11.56 -7.14
N ASN A 103 2.66 -12.41 -8.06
CA ASN A 103 1.75 -13.37 -8.68
C ASN A 103 1.23 -14.39 -7.68
N LEU A 104 2.03 -14.77 -6.69
CA LEU A 104 1.57 -15.65 -5.62
C LEU A 104 0.46 -15.00 -4.80
N HIS A 105 0.59 -13.72 -4.46
CA HIS A 105 -0.44 -12.99 -3.73
C HIS A 105 -1.73 -12.88 -4.53
N ILE A 106 -1.62 -12.64 -5.83
CA ILE A 106 -2.79 -12.59 -6.71
C ILE A 106 -3.46 -13.97 -6.77
N LYS A 107 -2.68 -15.02 -6.90
CA LYS A 107 -3.19 -16.40 -6.90
C LYS A 107 -3.91 -16.73 -5.61
N ASN A 108 -3.42 -16.24 -4.48
CA ASN A 108 -4.03 -16.45 -3.17
C ASN A 108 -5.25 -15.55 -2.92
N GLY A 109 -5.59 -14.68 -3.86
CA GLY A 109 -6.77 -13.83 -3.77
C GLY A 109 -6.63 -12.62 -2.86
N TYR A 110 -5.43 -12.26 -2.44
CA TYR A 110 -5.25 -11.14 -1.51
C TYR A 110 -5.66 -9.81 -2.13
N ASN A 111 -5.57 -9.66 -3.46
CA ASN A 111 -6.02 -8.45 -4.13
C ASN A 111 -7.54 -8.36 -4.25
N GLN A 112 -8.26 -9.41 -3.87
CA GLN A 112 -9.72 -9.49 -3.95
C GLN A 112 -10.40 -9.34 -2.60
N ILE A 113 -9.66 -8.90 -1.58
CA ILE A 113 -10.24 -8.66 -0.26
C ILE A 113 -11.27 -7.54 -0.39
N GLU A 114 -12.52 -7.90 -0.13
CA GLU A 114 -13.66 -6.99 -0.26
C GLU A 114 -13.71 -5.92 0.83
N PHE A 115 -14.22 -4.77 0.45
CA PHE A 115 -14.29 -3.63 1.37
C PHE A 115 -15.58 -2.85 1.22
#